data_3b82443a6bf19db91d33e4acf16a7cf9
#
_entry.id   3b82443a6bf19db91d33e4acf16a7cf9
#
_cell.length_a   1.000
_cell.length_b   1.000
_cell.length_c   1.000
_cell.angle_alpha   90.00
_cell.angle_beta   90.00
_cell.angle_gamma   90.00
#
_symmetry.space_group_name_H-M   'P 1'
#
loop_
_entity.id
_entity.type
_entity.pdbx_description
1 polymer ?
#
loop_
_entity_poly.entity_id
_entity_poly.type
_entity_poly.pdbx_seq_one_letter_code
_entity_poly.pdbx_strand_id
1 'polypeptide(L)'
;MAQLLASPSFPQALLTRDKARLVASLREEMTRPDSIAAKAFRKDIYPKHPYGESSTPESVEQITRDDLMDFHKTHYVANRAVISLVGDIDIERARRIAQEISGGLRVSDQELPVLPDVTVANGKTNVIAHPATQAHILIGMPALKRGDPDFFALTVGNYILGGGGFSSRLMHEVREKRGLSYSVYSQFQPMFQPGPFVIGLQTEKKQATDAIGVVNDTLNDFLRNGPDTTELQSARDHLVNSFAMQMDNNLKVLELIAMIGYYHLPLDYLDHWTEKVGQVTAADVKAAINRKLNAEKMVTVIVGQ
;
A
#
# COMPACT_ATOMS: atom_id res chain seq x y z
N MET A 1 13.95 -17.87 -18.03
CA MET A 1 13.07 -16.69 -17.86
C MET A 1 12.63 -16.12 -19.19
N ALA A 2 13.51 -15.74 -20.11
CA ALA A 2 13.15 -15.14 -21.41
C ALA A 2 12.08 -15.95 -22.19
N GLN A 3 12.26 -17.26 -22.32
CA GLN A 3 11.28 -18.14 -23.00
C GLN A 3 9.88 -18.11 -22.34
N LEU A 4 9.82 -18.12 -21.00
CA LEU A 4 8.54 -18.05 -20.27
C LEU A 4 7.83 -16.72 -20.44
N LEU A 5 8.60 -15.63 -20.58
CA LEU A 5 8.05 -14.30 -20.83
C LEU A 5 7.60 -14.13 -22.28
N ALA A 6 8.37 -14.64 -23.23
CA ALA A 6 8.09 -14.48 -24.65
C ALA A 6 6.98 -15.41 -25.18
N SER A 7 6.92 -16.64 -24.67
CA SER A 7 6.05 -17.69 -25.23
C SER A 7 5.52 -18.63 -24.12
N PRO A 8 4.70 -18.12 -23.19
CA PRO A 8 4.10 -18.94 -22.15
C PRO A 8 3.09 -19.92 -22.74
N SER A 9 3.13 -21.18 -22.32
CA SER A 9 2.27 -22.23 -22.86
C SER A 9 0.89 -22.30 -22.19
N PHE A 10 0.75 -21.78 -20.98
CA PHE A 10 -0.48 -21.87 -20.16
C PHE A 10 -1.14 -23.25 -20.22
N PRO A 11 -0.49 -24.34 -19.75
CA PRO A 11 -1.05 -25.70 -19.85
C PRO A 11 -2.38 -25.78 -19.10
N GLN A 12 -3.41 -26.33 -19.73
CA GLN A 12 -4.75 -26.40 -19.17
C GLN A 12 -4.81 -27.10 -17.79
N ALA A 13 -4.02 -28.16 -17.59
CA ALA A 13 -3.97 -28.87 -16.32
C ALA A 13 -3.43 -27.97 -15.18
N LEU A 14 -2.44 -27.12 -15.46
CA LEU A 14 -1.90 -26.18 -14.48
C LEU A 14 -2.89 -25.04 -14.20
N LEU A 15 -3.54 -24.53 -15.24
CA LEU A 15 -4.59 -23.51 -15.06
C LEU A 15 -5.72 -24.04 -14.17
N THR A 16 -6.21 -25.24 -14.43
CA THR A 16 -7.28 -25.88 -13.62
C THR A 16 -6.86 -26.04 -12.16
N ARG A 17 -5.64 -26.53 -11.91
CA ARG A 17 -5.08 -26.69 -10.56
C ARG A 17 -4.96 -25.36 -9.84
N ASP A 18 -4.38 -24.35 -10.51
CA ASP A 18 -4.08 -23.07 -9.86
C ASP A 18 -5.35 -22.24 -9.64
N LYS A 19 -6.35 -22.35 -10.54
CA LYS A 19 -7.70 -21.81 -10.31
C LYS A 19 -8.34 -22.43 -9.06
N ALA A 20 -8.33 -23.77 -8.95
CA ALA A 20 -8.91 -24.44 -7.80
C ALA A 20 -8.26 -24.01 -6.48
N ARG A 21 -6.92 -23.87 -6.47
CA ARG A 21 -6.18 -23.37 -5.30
C ARG A 21 -6.55 -21.94 -4.95
N LEU A 22 -6.60 -21.04 -5.95
CA LEU A 22 -6.95 -19.63 -5.73
C LEU A 22 -8.40 -19.48 -5.26
N VAL A 23 -9.34 -20.22 -5.85
CA VAL A 23 -10.75 -20.23 -5.42
C VAL A 23 -10.88 -20.69 -3.96
N ALA A 24 -10.15 -21.75 -3.56
CA ALA A 24 -10.15 -22.22 -2.18
C ALA A 24 -9.61 -21.14 -1.22
N SER A 25 -8.49 -20.47 -1.58
CA SER A 25 -7.94 -19.36 -0.80
C SER A 25 -8.91 -18.20 -0.68
N LEU A 26 -9.57 -17.78 -1.78
CA LEU A 26 -10.56 -16.70 -1.76
C LEU A 26 -11.78 -17.04 -0.90
N ARG A 27 -12.24 -18.30 -0.90
CA ARG A 27 -13.33 -18.76 -0.02
C ARG A 27 -12.92 -18.71 1.45
N GLU A 28 -11.69 -19.10 1.78
CA GLU A 28 -11.14 -18.98 3.12
C GLU A 28 -11.06 -17.50 3.55
N GLU A 29 -10.53 -16.62 2.70
CA GLU A 29 -10.48 -15.17 2.98
C GLU A 29 -11.87 -14.56 3.28
N MET A 30 -12.94 -15.08 2.67
CA MET A 30 -14.31 -14.63 2.92
C MET A 30 -14.81 -14.97 4.33
N THR A 31 -14.13 -15.86 5.06
CA THR A 31 -14.45 -16.21 6.45
C THR A 31 -13.57 -15.48 7.47
N ARG A 32 -12.52 -14.82 7.03
CA ARG A 32 -11.57 -14.14 7.91
C ARG A 32 -11.94 -12.68 8.12
N PRO A 33 -12.11 -12.21 9.36
CA PRO A 33 -12.58 -10.86 9.65
C PRO A 33 -11.62 -9.76 9.17
N ASP A 34 -10.31 -10.00 9.22
CA ASP A 34 -9.29 -9.10 8.68
C ASP A 34 -9.42 -8.92 7.16
N SER A 35 -9.60 -10.01 6.43
CA SER A 35 -9.76 -10.02 4.97
C SER A 35 -11.08 -9.37 4.55
N ILE A 36 -12.17 -9.66 5.28
CA ILE A 36 -13.47 -9.02 5.07
C ILE A 36 -13.35 -7.51 5.27
N ALA A 37 -12.70 -7.07 6.38
CA ALA A 37 -12.49 -5.65 6.67
C ALA A 37 -11.68 -4.97 5.54
N ALA A 38 -10.58 -5.58 5.09
CA ALA A 38 -9.72 -5.02 4.05
C ALA A 38 -10.45 -4.89 2.70
N LYS A 39 -11.24 -5.90 2.29
CA LYS A 39 -12.02 -5.85 1.05
C LYS A 39 -13.14 -4.80 1.12
N ALA A 40 -13.89 -4.77 2.23
CA ALA A 40 -14.94 -3.77 2.44
C ALA A 40 -14.37 -2.34 2.49
N PHE A 41 -13.28 -2.13 3.20
CA PHE A 41 -12.60 -0.84 3.29
C PHE A 41 -12.15 -0.36 1.91
N ARG A 42 -11.47 -1.19 1.14
CA ARG A 42 -11.02 -0.84 -0.22
C ARG A 42 -12.19 -0.48 -1.13
N LYS A 43 -13.25 -1.28 -1.13
CA LYS A 43 -14.48 -1.01 -1.89
C LYS A 43 -15.14 0.31 -1.49
N ASP A 44 -15.13 0.62 -0.19
CA ASP A 44 -15.80 1.79 0.35
C ASP A 44 -15.03 3.10 0.10
N ILE A 45 -13.70 3.07 0.13
CA ILE A 45 -12.87 4.26 -0.18
C ILE A 45 -12.69 4.47 -1.69
N TYR A 46 -12.91 3.42 -2.54
CA TYR A 46 -12.77 3.48 -3.99
C TYR A 46 -14.04 2.97 -4.72
N PRO A 47 -15.24 3.52 -4.46
CA PRO A 47 -16.52 2.92 -4.86
C PRO A 47 -16.72 2.79 -6.37
N LYS A 48 -16.00 3.56 -7.20
CA LYS A 48 -16.10 3.57 -8.67
C LYS A 48 -14.75 3.54 -9.37
N HIS A 49 -13.72 3.12 -8.67
CA HIS A 49 -12.36 3.11 -9.18
C HIS A 49 -11.81 1.66 -9.19
N PRO A 50 -10.96 1.26 -10.17
CA PRO A 50 -10.38 -0.08 -10.22
C PRO A 50 -9.66 -0.51 -8.94
N TYR A 51 -9.14 0.43 -8.15
CA TYR A 51 -8.52 0.12 -6.85
C TYR A 51 -9.48 -0.45 -5.81
N GLY A 52 -10.78 -0.27 -5.98
CA GLY A 52 -11.84 -0.86 -5.15
C GLY A 52 -12.23 -2.28 -5.52
N GLU A 53 -11.81 -2.76 -6.69
CA GLU A 53 -12.13 -4.09 -7.17
C GLU A 53 -11.29 -5.15 -6.44
N SER A 54 -11.88 -6.32 -6.26
CA SER A 54 -11.23 -7.48 -5.64
C SER A 54 -11.64 -8.74 -6.39
N SER A 55 -10.73 -9.69 -6.51
CA SER A 55 -11.03 -11.01 -7.07
C SER A 55 -12.07 -11.73 -6.22
N THR A 56 -12.99 -12.44 -6.88
CA THR A 56 -13.97 -13.34 -6.25
C THR A 56 -13.79 -14.77 -6.76
N PRO A 57 -14.27 -15.78 -6.04
CA PRO A 57 -14.29 -17.15 -6.55
C PRO A 57 -14.87 -17.24 -7.95
N GLU A 58 -16.01 -16.57 -8.19
CA GLU A 58 -16.73 -16.58 -9.46
C GLU A 58 -15.92 -15.92 -10.59
N SER A 59 -15.28 -14.78 -10.32
CA SER A 59 -14.44 -14.09 -11.33
C SER A 59 -13.23 -14.95 -11.72
N VAL A 60 -12.63 -15.67 -10.78
CA VAL A 60 -11.51 -16.58 -11.04
C VAL A 60 -11.98 -17.82 -11.81
N GLU A 61 -13.15 -18.37 -11.46
CA GLU A 61 -13.73 -19.54 -12.16
C GLU A 61 -14.04 -19.25 -13.63
N GLN A 62 -14.33 -18.00 -14.01
CA GLN A 62 -14.60 -17.59 -15.38
C GLN A 62 -13.34 -17.43 -16.25
N ILE A 63 -12.15 -17.24 -15.65
CA ILE A 63 -10.91 -17.05 -16.42
C ILE A 63 -10.63 -18.29 -17.29
N THR A 64 -10.48 -18.07 -18.59
CA THR A 64 -10.12 -19.09 -19.56
C THR A 64 -8.64 -19.05 -19.90
N ARG A 65 -8.15 -20.06 -20.61
CA ARG A 65 -6.78 -20.05 -21.16
C ARG A 65 -6.62 -18.93 -22.20
N ASP A 66 -7.64 -18.67 -22.99
CA ASP A 66 -7.59 -17.63 -24.03
C ASP A 66 -7.50 -16.23 -23.40
N ASP A 67 -8.19 -15.97 -22.28
CA ASP A 67 -8.04 -14.72 -21.50
C ASP A 67 -6.60 -14.52 -21.05
N LEU A 68 -5.91 -15.57 -20.58
CA LEU A 68 -4.50 -15.47 -20.20
C LEU A 68 -3.59 -15.17 -21.39
N MET A 69 -3.86 -15.77 -22.55
CA MET A 69 -3.10 -15.52 -23.77
C MET A 69 -3.30 -14.09 -24.27
N ASP A 70 -4.53 -13.60 -24.27
CA ASP A 70 -4.86 -12.24 -24.70
C ASP A 70 -4.29 -11.20 -23.73
N PHE A 71 -4.38 -11.44 -22.42
CA PHE A 71 -3.74 -10.59 -21.41
C PHE A 71 -2.21 -10.54 -21.61
N HIS A 72 -1.57 -11.69 -21.78
CA HIS A 72 -0.14 -11.76 -22.05
C HIS A 72 0.23 -10.97 -23.31
N LYS A 73 -0.51 -11.20 -24.41
CA LYS A 73 -0.29 -10.51 -25.68
C LYS A 73 -0.40 -8.99 -25.57
N THR A 74 -1.31 -8.50 -24.75
CA THR A 74 -1.60 -7.07 -24.59
C THR A 74 -0.62 -6.39 -23.63
N HIS A 75 -0.28 -7.06 -22.53
CA HIS A 75 0.42 -6.43 -21.42
C HIS A 75 1.91 -6.76 -21.34
N TYR A 76 2.35 -7.94 -21.84
CA TYR A 76 3.76 -8.36 -21.80
C TYR A 76 4.47 -7.89 -23.05
N VAL A 77 4.83 -6.62 -23.09
CA VAL A 77 5.47 -5.96 -24.26
C VAL A 77 6.76 -5.27 -23.86
N ALA A 78 7.77 -5.32 -24.76
CA ALA A 78 9.12 -4.86 -24.48
C ALA A 78 9.21 -3.36 -24.16
N ASN A 79 8.47 -2.53 -24.90
CA ASN A 79 8.52 -1.08 -24.77
C ASN A 79 7.81 -0.51 -23.53
N ARG A 80 7.20 -1.37 -22.71
CA ARG A 80 6.61 -1.01 -21.41
C ARG A 80 7.26 -1.77 -20.24
N ALA A 81 8.23 -2.62 -20.54
CA ALA A 81 8.91 -3.40 -19.52
C ALA A 81 9.97 -2.55 -18.79
N VAL A 82 10.02 -2.68 -17.49
CA VAL A 82 11.10 -2.20 -16.64
C VAL A 82 11.86 -3.41 -16.12
N ILE A 83 13.16 -3.46 -16.37
CA ILE A 83 14.03 -4.54 -15.91
C ILE A 83 14.98 -3.98 -14.89
N SER A 84 14.86 -4.44 -13.65
CA SER A 84 15.74 -4.08 -12.55
C SER A 84 16.68 -5.23 -12.24
N LEU A 85 17.97 -4.92 -12.14
CA LEU A 85 19.04 -5.90 -11.90
C LEU A 85 19.91 -5.43 -10.75
N VAL A 86 20.22 -6.33 -9.83
CA VAL A 86 21.14 -6.10 -8.71
C VAL A 86 22.04 -7.30 -8.55
N GLY A 87 23.34 -7.07 -8.41
CA GLY A 87 24.32 -8.13 -8.23
C GLY A 87 25.71 -7.72 -8.66
N ASP A 88 26.64 -8.66 -8.65
CA ASP A 88 28.01 -8.48 -9.13
C ASP A 88 28.04 -8.54 -10.68
N ILE A 89 27.57 -7.48 -11.31
CA ILE A 89 27.48 -7.34 -12.77
C ILE A 89 27.88 -5.93 -13.20
N ASP A 90 28.62 -5.85 -14.32
CA ASP A 90 28.89 -4.59 -15.00
C ASP A 90 27.71 -4.16 -15.91
N ILE A 91 27.76 -2.93 -16.38
CA ILE A 91 26.70 -2.35 -17.22
C ILE A 91 26.54 -3.11 -18.56
N GLU A 92 27.62 -3.64 -19.14
CA GLU A 92 27.56 -4.36 -20.40
C GLU A 92 26.90 -5.73 -20.23
N ARG A 93 27.17 -6.40 -19.12
CA ARG A 93 26.49 -7.66 -18.76
C ARG A 93 25.02 -7.42 -18.45
N ALA A 94 24.71 -6.34 -17.70
CA ALA A 94 23.33 -5.96 -17.41
C ALA A 94 22.53 -5.69 -18.69
N ARG A 95 23.09 -4.96 -19.64
CA ARG A 95 22.47 -4.71 -20.95
C ARG A 95 22.21 -6.00 -21.72
N ARG A 96 23.19 -6.91 -21.77
CA ARG A 96 23.00 -8.23 -22.44
C ARG A 96 21.85 -9.02 -21.78
N ILE A 97 21.84 -9.11 -20.45
CA ILE A 97 20.77 -9.81 -19.72
C ILE A 97 19.39 -9.16 -20.02
N ALA A 98 19.31 -7.84 -20.01
CA ALA A 98 18.07 -7.14 -20.32
C ALA A 98 17.60 -7.40 -21.75
N GLN A 99 18.53 -7.40 -22.73
CA GLN A 99 18.24 -7.74 -24.13
C GLN A 99 17.80 -9.20 -24.29
N GLU A 100 18.45 -10.16 -23.63
CA GLU A 100 18.05 -11.57 -23.64
C GLU A 100 16.65 -11.77 -23.06
N ILE A 101 16.32 -11.08 -21.96
CA ILE A 101 15.01 -11.18 -21.30
C ILE A 101 13.90 -10.56 -22.16
N SER A 102 14.15 -9.40 -22.75
CA SER A 102 13.14 -8.65 -23.50
C SER A 102 13.08 -8.95 -24.99
N GLY A 103 14.15 -9.56 -25.57
CA GLY A 103 14.29 -9.75 -27.02
C GLY A 103 13.22 -10.62 -27.67
N GLY A 104 12.56 -11.48 -26.90
CA GLY A 104 11.42 -12.26 -27.38
C GLY A 104 10.05 -11.61 -27.14
N LEU A 105 10.00 -10.47 -26.44
CA LEU A 105 8.77 -9.73 -26.21
C LEU A 105 8.40 -8.89 -27.42
N ARG A 106 7.12 -8.73 -27.67
CA ARG A 106 6.62 -7.86 -28.73
C ARG A 106 6.85 -6.39 -28.37
N VAL A 107 6.89 -5.55 -29.38
CA VAL A 107 6.65 -4.12 -29.25
C VAL A 107 5.17 -3.86 -29.56
N SER A 108 4.52 -2.99 -28.83
CA SER A 108 3.10 -2.66 -29.04
C SER A 108 2.90 -1.15 -28.98
N ASP A 109 2.24 -0.62 -29.99
CA ASP A 109 1.79 0.78 -30.04
C ASP A 109 0.39 0.97 -29.42
N GLN A 110 -0.23 -0.11 -28.91
CA GLN A 110 -1.51 -0.05 -28.23
C GLN A 110 -1.37 0.71 -26.92
N GLU A 111 -2.08 1.80 -26.78
CA GLU A 111 -2.19 2.51 -25.51
C GLU A 111 -2.97 1.69 -24.48
N LEU A 112 -2.49 1.65 -23.24
CA LEU A 112 -3.24 1.08 -22.14
C LEU A 112 -4.29 2.09 -21.64
N PRO A 113 -5.43 1.61 -21.12
CA PRO A 113 -6.39 2.48 -20.47
C PRO A 113 -5.74 3.30 -19.36
N VAL A 114 -5.97 4.60 -19.38
CA VAL A 114 -5.51 5.49 -18.33
C VAL A 114 -6.30 5.19 -17.06
N LEU A 115 -5.62 5.07 -15.93
CA LEU A 115 -6.30 4.96 -14.64
C LEU A 115 -7.13 6.23 -14.39
N PRO A 116 -8.44 6.10 -14.10
CA PRO A 116 -9.27 7.26 -13.81
C PRO A 116 -8.80 7.98 -12.55
N ASP A 117 -9.21 9.24 -12.41
CA ASP A 117 -8.95 9.97 -11.17
C ASP A 117 -9.77 9.39 -10.02
N VAL A 118 -9.15 9.33 -8.84
CA VAL A 118 -9.81 8.88 -7.63
C VAL A 118 -10.73 9.99 -7.11
N THR A 119 -12.02 9.67 -6.99
CA THR A 119 -12.97 10.52 -6.28
C THR A 119 -13.00 10.14 -4.81
N VAL A 120 -12.70 11.08 -3.92
CA VAL A 120 -12.75 10.85 -2.47
C VAL A 120 -14.21 10.61 -2.07
N ALA A 121 -14.48 9.45 -1.47
CA ALA A 121 -15.80 9.12 -0.93
C ALA A 121 -16.18 10.05 0.24
N ASN A 122 -17.48 10.19 0.49
CA ASN A 122 -17.92 10.80 1.75
C ASN A 122 -17.67 9.84 2.91
N GLY A 123 -17.32 10.40 4.07
CA GLY A 123 -17.12 9.63 5.28
C GLY A 123 -18.37 8.81 5.64
N LYS A 124 -18.15 7.56 6.00
CA LYS A 124 -19.22 6.65 6.45
C LYS A 124 -18.66 5.59 7.38
N THR A 125 -19.52 5.02 8.19
CA THR A 125 -19.22 3.82 8.99
C THR A 125 -19.95 2.63 8.39
N ASN A 126 -19.21 1.55 8.12
CA ASN A 126 -19.71 0.29 7.64
C ASN A 126 -19.44 -0.79 8.68
N VAL A 127 -20.51 -1.34 9.26
CA VAL A 127 -20.45 -2.36 10.30
C VAL A 127 -20.88 -3.69 9.71
N ILE A 128 -20.00 -4.69 9.83
CA ILE A 128 -20.21 -6.04 9.29
C ILE A 128 -20.23 -7.01 10.47
N ALA A 129 -21.36 -7.65 10.68
CA ALA A 129 -21.50 -8.68 11.72
C ALA A 129 -20.60 -9.89 11.41
N HIS A 130 -19.87 -10.35 12.43
CA HIS A 130 -19.00 -11.53 12.30
C HIS A 130 -18.85 -12.21 13.68
N PRO A 131 -18.79 -13.56 13.76
CA PRO A 131 -18.70 -14.30 15.03
C PRO A 131 -17.34 -14.20 15.74
N ALA A 132 -16.33 -13.52 15.14
CA ALA A 132 -15.02 -13.33 15.77
C ALA A 132 -15.17 -12.71 17.18
N THR A 133 -14.25 -13.00 18.08
CA THR A 133 -14.21 -12.47 19.44
C THR A 133 -13.70 -11.02 19.50
N GLN A 134 -12.97 -10.60 18.48
CA GLN A 134 -12.43 -9.26 18.35
C GLN A 134 -13.07 -8.52 17.17
N ALA A 135 -13.18 -7.20 17.31
CA ALA A 135 -13.51 -6.30 16.22
C ALA A 135 -12.24 -5.91 15.45
N HIS A 136 -12.28 -6.05 14.12
CA HIS A 136 -11.26 -5.58 13.20
C HIS A 136 -11.73 -4.26 12.61
N ILE A 137 -10.93 -3.21 12.80
CA ILE A 137 -11.30 -1.84 12.48
C ILE A 137 -10.29 -1.25 11.52
N LEU A 138 -10.77 -0.68 10.42
CA LEU A 138 -9.99 0.11 9.47
C LEU A 138 -10.64 1.48 9.30
N ILE A 139 -9.82 2.54 9.41
CA ILE A 139 -10.24 3.93 9.26
C ILE A 139 -9.33 4.61 8.25
N GLY A 140 -9.87 5.29 7.24
CA GLY A 140 -9.02 5.99 6.28
C GLY A 140 -9.72 6.46 5.02
N MET A 141 -8.89 6.92 4.07
CA MET A 141 -9.35 7.51 2.80
C MET A 141 -8.23 7.45 1.75
N PRO A 142 -8.53 7.66 0.45
CA PRO A 142 -7.50 7.90 -0.56
C PRO A 142 -6.72 9.18 -0.22
N ALA A 143 -5.38 9.15 -0.30
CA ALA A 143 -4.57 10.27 0.17
C ALA A 143 -3.34 10.58 -0.70
N LEU A 144 -2.51 9.60 -1.07
CA LEU A 144 -1.16 9.88 -1.54
C LEU A 144 -0.83 9.18 -2.86
N LYS A 145 -0.42 9.96 -3.86
CA LYS A 145 0.21 9.46 -5.09
C LYS A 145 1.70 9.20 -4.87
N ARG A 146 2.25 8.25 -5.61
CA ARG A 146 3.70 8.09 -5.68
C ARG A 146 4.32 9.30 -6.42
N GLY A 147 5.43 9.82 -5.90
CA GLY A 147 6.07 11.02 -6.43
C GLY A 147 5.43 12.35 -5.98
N ASP A 148 4.45 12.29 -5.08
CA ASP A 148 3.83 13.49 -4.49
C ASP A 148 4.87 14.30 -3.68
N PRO A 149 4.90 15.65 -3.83
CA PRO A 149 5.85 16.49 -3.11
C PRO A 149 5.71 16.42 -1.58
N ASP A 150 4.52 16.06 -1.07
CA ASP A 150 4.28 15.90 0.37
C ASP A 150 4.80 14.57 0.94
N PHE A 151 5.35 13.68 0.11
CA PHE A 151 5.72 12.31 0.50
C PHE A 151 6.64 12.26 1.74
N PHE A 152 7.69 13.09 1.78
CA PHE A 152 8.66 13.06 2.88
C PHE A 152 8.06 13.61 4.17
N ALA A 153 7.32 14.70 4.10
CA ALA A 153 6.61 15.28 5.25
C ALA A 153 5.57 14.29 5.81
N LEU A 154 4.83 13.60 4.92
CA LEU A 154 3.86 12.58 5.31
C LEU A 154 4.54 11.31 5.86
N THR A 155 5.72 10.95 5.38
CA THR A 155 6.49 9.82 5.91
C THR A 155 6.90 10.08 7.36
N VAL A 156 7.45 11.27 7.64
CA VAL A 156 7.80 11.69 9.01
C VAL A 156 6.55 11.80 9.89
N GLY A 157 5.50 12.45 9.39
CA GLY A 157 4.24 12.59 10.11
C GLY A 157 3.56 11.26 10.43
N ASN A 158 3.57 10.32 9.49
CA ASN A 158 3.02 8.98 9.72
C ASN A 158 3.83 8.20 10.76
N TYR A 159 5.16 8.31 10.74
CA TYR A 159 6.00 7.69 11.77
C TYR A 159 5.56 8.12 13.16
N ILE A 160 5.34 9.42 13.37
CA ILE A 160 4.89 9.99 14.65
C ILE A 160 3.46 9.55 14.98
N LEU A 161 2.55 9.55 14.01
CA LEU A 161 1.14 9.25 14.25
C LEU A 161 0.92 7.77 14.61
N GLY A 162 1.40 6.83 13.78
CA GLY A 162 1.12 5.41 13.98
C GLY A 162 2.11 4.46 13.29
N GLY A 163 3.05 4.97 12.48
CA GLY A 163 4.05 4.15 11.77
C GLY A 163 5.28 3.79 12.59
N GLY A 164 5.57 4.51 13.67
CA GLY A 164 6.75 4.34 14.52
C GLY A 164 6.59 3.25 15.59
N GLY A 165 5.60 2.38 15.50
CA GLY A 165 5.36 1.35 16.49
C GLY A 165 5.13 1.95 17.89
N PHE A 166 5.85 1.45 18.90
CA PHE A 166 5.69 1.89 20.29
C PHE A 166 5.98 3.38 20.53
N SER A 167 6.75 4.03 19.68
CA SER A 167 7.03 5.46 19.82
C SER A 167 5.94 6.36 19.20
N SER A 168 4.90 5.78 18.61
CA SER A 168 3.86 6.53 17.94
C SER A 168 2.70 6.94 18.87
N ARG A 169 2.05 8.06 18.55
CA ARG A 169 0.91 8.58 19.32
C ARG A 169 -0.23 7.57 19.44
N LEU A 170 -0.59 6.89 18.35
CA LEU A 170 -1.67 5.90 18.38
C LEU A 170 -1.36 4.75 19.34
N MET A 171 -0.14 4.22 19.31
CA MET A 171 0.27 3.17 20.25
C MET A 171 0.21 3.65 21.70
N HIS A 172 0.70 4.84 21.96
CA HIS A 172 0.68 5.44 23.29
C HIS A 172 -0.76 5.65 23.82
N GLU A 173 -1.62 6.27 23.01
CA GLU A 173 -2.97 6.62 23.43
C GLU A 173 -3.92 5.41 23.52
N VAL A 174 -3.85 4.49 22.55
CA VAL A 174 -4.79 3.37 22.44
C VAL A 174 -4.32 2.17 23.27
N ARG A 175 -3.02 1.85 23.19
CA ARG A 175 -2.47 0.66 23.85
C ARG A 175 -1.95 0.97 25.25
N GLU A 176 -0.96 1.86 25.38
CA GLU A 176 -0.24 2.04 26.65
C GLU A 176 -1.12 2.68 27.73
N LYS A 177 -1.81 3.75 27.39
CA LYS A 177 -2.65 4.47 28.35
C LYS A 177 -3.96 3.77 28.66
N ARG A 178 -4.58 3.07 27.69
CA ARG A 178 -5.97 2.59 27.84
C ARG A 178 -6.12 1.09 27.67
N GLY A 179 -5.12 0.37 27.16
CA GLY A 179 -5.18 -1.08 26.97
C GLY A 179 -6.26 -1.56 25.99
N LEU A 180 -6.70 -0.67 25.07
CA LEU A 180 -7.82 -0.96 24.17
C LEU A 180 -7.44 -1.87 22.99
N SER A 181 -6.15 -1.95 22.65
CA SER A 181 -5.66 -2.77 21.55
C SER A 181 -4.24 -3.23 21.80
N TYR A 182 -3.87 -4.42 21.31
CA TYR A 182 -2.48 -4.87 21.30
C TYR A 182 -1.64 -4.19 20.22
N SER A 183 -2.28 -3.84 19.10
CA SER A 183 -1.62 -3.20 17.98
C SER A 183 -2.56 -2.21 17.33
N VAL A 184 -2.08 -1.00 17.14
CA VAL A 184 -2.69 0.04 16.33
C VAL A 184 -1.59 0.68 15.49
N TYR A 185 -1.89 0.94 14.23
CA TYR A 185 -0.92 1.52 13.30
C TYR A 185 -1.59 2.48 12.33
N SER A 186 -0.79 3.34 11.72
CA SER A 186 -1.17 4.09 10.54
C SER A 186 -0.15 3.95 9.43
N GLN A 187 -0.60 4.01 8.17
CA GLN A 187 0.27 3.96 7.00
C GLN A 187 -0.31 4.68 5.80
N PHE A 188 0.55 5.26 4.99
CA PHE A 188 0.26 5.66 3.62
C PHE A 188 0.74 4.58 2.65
N GLN A 189 -0.07 4.26 1.66
CA GLN A 189 0.27 3.33 0.57
C GLN A 189 0.25 4.08 -0.77
N PRO A 190 1.33 4.79 -1.13
CA PRO A 190 1.35 5.59 -2.36
C PRO A 190 1.21 4.72 -3.61
N MET A 191 0.32 5.10 -4.52
CA MET A 191 0.05 4.43 -5.80
C MET A 191 0.10 5.42 -6.96
N PHE A 192 -0.16 5.01 -8.22
CA PHE A 192 -0.23 5.93 -9.37
C PHE A 192 -1.33 6.98 -9.23
N GLN A 193 -2.52 6.59 -8.79
CA GLN A 193 -3.56 7.48 -8.30
C GLN A 193 -3.51 7.49 -6.77
N PRO A 194 -4.18 8.44 -6.08
CA PRO A 194 -4.12 8.49 -4.63
C PRO A 194 -4.41 7.14 -3.98
N GLY A 195 -3.35 6.50 -3.45
CA GLY A 195 -3.45 5.29 -2.65
C GLY A 195 -3.93 5.61 -1.23
N PRO A 196 -4.31 4.61 -0.42
CA PRO A 196 -4.94 4.85 0.85
C PRO A 196 -3.98 5.36 1.93
N PHE A 197 -4.50 6.25 2.77
CA PHE A 197 -4.11 6.35 4.17
C PHE A 197 -5.02 5.42 4.96
N VAL A 198 -4.47 4.62 5.86
CA VAL A 198 -5.23 3.71 6.69
C VAL A 198 -4.70 3.68 8.11
N ILE A 199 -5.61 3.72 9.08
CA ILE A 199 -5.39 3.36 10.48
C ILE A 199 -6.05 2.01 10.70
N GLY A 200 -5.30 1.04 11.25
CA GLY A 200 -5.79 -0.31 11.53
C GLY A 200 -5.58 -0.69 12.98
N LEU A 201 -6.59 -1.33 13.58
CA LEU A 201 -6.51 -1.89 14.92
C LEU A 201 -7.45 -3.08 15.10
N GLN A 202 -7.16 -3.88 16.15
CA GLN A 202 -8.03 -4.95 16.62
C GLN A 202 -8.29 -4.73 18.11
N THR A 203 -9.55 -4.90 18.54
CA THR A 203 -9.96 -4.68 19.91
C THR A 203 -11.06 -5.65 20.32
N GLU A 204 -11.35 -5.78 21.60
CA GLU A 204 -12.56 -6.47 22.06
C GLU A 204 -13.82 -5.76 21.53
N LYS A 205 -14.84 -6.53 21.12
CA LYS A 205 -16.10 -5.97 20.58
C LYS A 205 -16.71 -4.87 21.44
N LYS A 206 -16.77 -5.09 22.75
CA LYS A 206 -17.33 -4.12 23.71
C LYS A 206 -16.55 -2.80 23.80
N GLN A 207 -15.28 -2.80 23.39
CA GLN A 207 -14.38 -1.65 23.43
C GLN A 207 -14.23 -0.95 22.06
N ALA A 208 -14.87 -1.47 21.01
CA ALA A 208 -14.69 -0.96 19.64
C ALA A 208 -15.03 0.52 19.50
N THR A 209 -16.15 0.97 20.10
CA THR A 209 -16.57 2.37 20.07
C THR A 209 -15.58 3.28 20.78
N ASP A 210 -15.11 2.88 21.97
CA ASP A 210 -14.13 3.65 22.73
C ASP A 210 -12.78 3.74 22.00
N ALA A 211 -12.33 2.61 21.43
CA ALA A 211 -11.09 2.57 20.66
C ALA A 211 -11.15 3.50 19.42
N ILE A 212 -12.27 3.49 18.69
CA ILE A 212 -12.49 4.40 17.55
C ILE A 212 -12.50 5.86 18.02
N GLY A 213 -13.14 6.16 19.13
CA GLY A 213 -13.15 7.50 19.74
C GLY A 213 -11.73 8.00 20.02
N VAL A 214 -10.91 7.20 20.69
CA VAL A 214 -9.51 7.54 21.01
C VAL A 214 -8.66 7.71 19.73
N VAL A 215 -8.83 6.87 18.73
CA VAL A 215 -8.15 7.00 17.44
C VAL A 215 -8.51 8.32 16.75
N ASN A 216 -9.82 8.65 16.70
CA ASN A 216 -10.29 9.89 16.08
C ASN A 216 -9.79 11.13 16.83
N ASP A 217 -9.82 11.11 18.17
CA ASP A 217 -9.30 12.21 18.99
C ASP A 217 -7.80 12.42 18.76
N THR A 218 -7.02 11.33 18.73
CA THR A 218 -5.58 11.37 18.47
C THR A 218 -5.28 11.93 17.06
N LEU A 219 -6.01 11.47 16.05
CA LEU A 219 -5.89 11.98 14.69
C LEU A 219 -6.25 13.45 14.59
N ASN A 220 -7.39 13.86 15.18
CA ASN A 220 -7.84 15.25 15.17
C ASN A 220 -6.89 16.18 15.91
N ASP A 221 -6.31 15.71 17.02
CA ASP A 221 -5.25 16.46 17.71
C ASP A 221 -4.02 16.64 16.81
N PHE A 222 -3.58 15.57 16.13
CA PHE A 222 -2.44 15.64 15.21
C PHE A 222 -2.70 16.55 14.01
N LEU A 223 -3.91 16.54 13.45
CA LEU A 223 -4.30 17.48 12.38
C LEU A 223 -4.27 18.93 12.84
N ARG A 224 -4.75 19.23 14.05
CA ARG A 224 -4.79 20.61 14.61
C ARG A 224 -3.42 21.13 14.99
N ASN A 225 -2.63 20.33 15.68
CA ASN A 225 -1.42 20.78 16.36
C ASN A 225 -0.15 20.42 15.59
N GLY A 226 -0.16 19.33 14.82
CA GLY A 226 1.04 18.73 14.21
C GLY A 226 1.92 18.03 15.26
N PRO A 227 3.17 17.68 14.90
CA PRO A 227 4.14 17.12 15.84
C PRO A 227 4.76 18.18 16.72
N ASP A 228 5.17 17.80 17.91
CA ASP A 228 6.06 18.63 18.73
C ASP A 228 7.54 18.48 18.28
N THR A 229 8.43 19.29 18.87
CA THR A 229 9.84 19.31 18.51
C THR A 229 10.57 18.00 18.83
N THR A 230 10.21 17.36 19.93
CA THR A 230 10.86 16.10 20.39
C THR A 230 10.42 14.94 19.50
N GLU A 231 9.14 14.83 19.20
CA GLU A 231 8.60 13.83 18.28
C GLU A 231 9.21 13.94 16.89
N LEU A 232 9.28 15.17 16.37
CA LEU A 232 9.85 15.46 15.06
C LEU A 232 11.33 15.04 14.99
N GLN A 233 12.13 15.44 15.98
CA GLN A 233 13.54 15.13 16.01
C GLN A 233 13.74 13.60 16.10
N SER A 234 13.05 12.92 17.02
CA SER A 234 13.13 11.48 17.19
C SER A 234 12.74 10.72 15.92
N ALA A 235 11.66 11.16 15.22
CA ALA A 235 11.21 10.55 13.97
C ALA A 235 12.24 10.71 12.86
N ARG A 236 12.80 11.90 12.67
CA ARG A 236 13.84 12.16 11.66
C ARG A 236 15.10 11.33 11.94
N ASP A 237 15.56 11.33 13.18
CA ASP A 237 16.77 10.59 13.58
C ASP A 237 16.58 9.10 13.32
N HIS A 238 15.43 8.54 13.71
CA HIS A 238 15.14 7.13 13.45
C HIS A 238 15.10 6.81 11.95
N LEU A 239 14.34 7.57 11.18
CA LEU A 239 14.17 7.34 9.74
C LEU A 239 15.50 7.49 8.98
N VAL A 240 16.31 8.49 9.30
CA VAL A 240 17.62 8.71 8.67
C VAL A 240 18.59 7.59 9.06
N ASN A 241 18.70 7.26 10.36
CA ASN A 241 19.66 6.27 10.82
C ASN A 241 19.28 4.83 10.40
N SER A 242 18.00 4.53 10.28
CA SER A 242 17.52 3.20 9.84
C SER A 242 17.48 3.04 8.31
N PHE A 243 17.69 4.09 7.53
CA PHE A 243 17.57 4.04 6.09
C PHE A 243 18.52 3.02 5.43
N ALA A 244 19.77 2.95 5.90
CA ALA A 244 20.74 1.98 5.41
C ALA A 244 20.28 0.51 5.59
N MET A 245 19.48 0.23 6.61
CA MET A 245 18.91 -1.11 6.86
C MET A 245 17.85 -1.51 5.85
N GLN A 246 17.33 -0.55 5.07
CA GLN A 246 16.42 -0.83 3.96
C GLN A 246 17.15 -1.30 2.70
N MET A 247 18.50 -1.25 2.70
CA MET A 247 19.37 -1.62 1.59
C MET A 247 20.46 -2.62 2.01
N ASP A 248 20.25 -3.38 3.08
CA ASP A 248 21.25 -4.28 3.68
C ASP A 248 21.48 -5.58 2.89
N ASN A 249 20.66 -5.84 1.88
CA ASN A 249 20.81 -6.99 0.99
C ASN A 249 20.29 -6.70 -0.43
N ASN A 250 20.72 -7.54 -1.39
CA ASN A 250 20.37 -7.37 -2.81
C ASN A 250 18.86 -7.38 -3.07
N LEU A 251 18.07 -8.14 -2.32
CA LEU A 251 16.62 -8.21 -2.54
C LEU A 251 15.96 -6.88 -2.19
N LYS A 252 16.29 -6.28 -1.04
CA LYS A 252 15.76 -4.98 -0.64
C LYS A 252 16.19 -3.87 -1.61
N VAL A 253 17.46 -3.88 -2.05
CA VAL A 253 17.92 -2.94 -3.09
C VAL A 253 17.13 -3.13 -4.38
N LEU A 254 16.92 -4.39 -4.81
CA LEU A 254 16.14 -4.70 -6.01
C LEU A 254 14.69 -4.17 -5.92
N GLU A 255 14.03 -4.35 -4.77
CA GLU A 255 12.67 -3.84 -4.54
C GLU A 255 12.61 -2.31 -4.65
N LEU A 256 13.59 -1.60 -4.09
CA LEU A 256 13.67 -0.14 -4.15
C LEU A 256 13.89 0.36 -5.58
N ILE A 257 14.87 -0.20 -6.33
CA ILE A 257 15.10 0.24 -7.71
C ILE A 257 13.98 -0.19 -8.66
N ALA A 258 13.32 -1.32 -8.40
CA ALA A 258 12.15 -1.74 -9.15
C ALA A 258 10.97 -0.76 -8.92
N MET A 259 10.76 -0.30 -7.70
CA MET A 259 9.78 0.74 -7.36
C MET A 259 10.11 2.07 -8.05
N ILE A 260 11.37 2.50 -8.05
CA ILE A 260 11.83 3.71 -8.76
C ILE A 260 11.50 3.60 -10.25
N GLY A 261 11.89 2.49 -10.90
CA GLY A 261 11.61 2.26 -12.31
C GLY A 261 10.12 2.18 -12.62
N TYR A 262 9.35 1.45 -11.82
CA TYR A 262 7.91 1.26 -12.03
C TYR A 262 7.11 2.56 -11.93
N TYR A 263 7.45 3.43 -10.97
CA TYR A 263 6.77 4.72 -10.78
C TYR A 263 7.46 5.89 -11.51
N HIS A 264 8.48 5.62 -12.33
CA HIS A 264 9.24 6.64 -13.08
C HIS A 264 9.78 7.76 -12.17
N LEU A 265 10.27 7.39 -10.98
CA LEU A 265 10.91 8.34 -10.08
C LEU A 265 12.31 8.70 -10.57
N PRO A 266 12.88 9.83 -10.15
CA PRO A 266 14.28 10.18 -10.47
C PRO A 266 15.24 9.06 -10.07
N LEU A 267 16.27 8.81 -10.88
CA LEU A 267 17.24 7.73 -10.61
C LEU A 267 18.07 7.98 -9.35
N ASP A 268 18.24 9.25 -8.97
CA ASP A 268 18.91 9.72 -7.74
C ASP A 268 17.98 9.80 -6.52
N TYR A 269 16.79 9.19 -6.63
CA TYR A 269 15.76 9.27 -5.58
C TYR A 269 16.28 8.82 -4.20
N LEU A 270 17.09 7.76 -4.15
CA LEU A 270 17.65 7.22 -2.90
C LEU A 270 18.80 8.09 -2.37
N ASP A 271 19.57 8.73 -3.24
CA ASP A 271 20.72 9.57 -2.87
C ASP A 271 20.31 10.78 -2.02
N HIS A 272 19.11 11.30 -2.27
CA HIS A 272 18.55 12.47 -1.59
C HIS A 272 17.53 12.12 -0.48
N TRP A 273 17.25 10.83 -0.26
CA TRP A 273 16.16 10.42 0.63
C TRP A 273 16.38 10.88 2.08
N THR A 274 17.56 10.62 2.64
CA THR A 274 17.91 10.97 4.02
C THR A 274 18.00 12.48 4.22
N GLU A 275 18.53 13.21 3.24
CA GLU A 275 18.56 14.66 3.25
C GLU A 275 17.14 15.24 3.32
N LYS A 276 16.26 14.81 2.41
CA LYS A 276 14.87 15.29 2.36
C LYS A 276 14.10 14.98 3.66
N VAL A 277 14.29 13.80 4.25
CA VAL A 277 13.69 13.47 5.55
C VAL A 277 14.26 14.36 6.66
N GLY A 278 15.59 14.58 6.67
CA GLY A 278 16.27 15.41 7.68
C GLY A 278 15.86 16.88 7.64
N GLN A 279 15.43 17.39 6.50
CA GLN A 279 14.99 18.77 6.31
C GLN A 279 13.52 19.02 6.68
N VAL A 280 12.70 17.97 6.84
CA VAL A 280 11.27 18.11 7.17
C VAL A 280 11.07 18.87 8.47
N THR A 281 10.24 19.91 8.46
CA THR A 281 9.87 20.69 9.65
C THR A 281 8.49 20.30 10.19
N ALA A 282 8.18 20.69 11.42
CA ALA A 282 6.85 20.48 12.00
C ALA A 282 5.75 21.21 11.20
N ALA A 283 6.07 22.37 10.63
CA ALA A 283 5.17 23.09 9.77
C ALA A 283 4.89 22.35 8.46
N ASP A 284 5.91 21.70 7.86
CA ASP A 284 5.74 20.88 6.65
C ASP A 284 4.84 19.68 6.92
N VAL A 285 5.08 18.96 8.04
CA VAL A 285 4.24 17.83 8.45
C VAL A 285 2.78 18.27 8.62
N LYS A 286 2.55 19.34 9.41
CA LYS A 286 1.21 19.85 9.67
C LYS A 286 0.52 20.29 8.37
N ALA A 287 1.21 21.01 7.51
CA ALA A 287 0.68 21.47 6.23
C ALA A 287 0.35 20.30 5.28
N ALA A 288 1.26 19.34 5.14
CA ALA A 288 1.09 18.18 4.28
C ALA A 288 -0.09 17.29 4.74
N ILE A 289 -0.17 16.97 6.03
CA ILE A 289 -1.26 16.18 6.59
C ILE A 289 -2.61 16.84 6.35
N ASN A 290 -2.73 18.16 6.58
CA ASN A 290 -4.00 18.88 6.38
C ASN A 290 -4.38 19.03 4.89
N ARG A 291 -3.40 18.98 3.96
CA ARG A 291 -3.70 18.92 2.52
C ARG A 291 -4.25 17.56 2.10
N LYS A 292 -3.78 16.49 2.72
CA LYS A 292 -4.06 15.10 2.27
C LYS A 292 -5.15 14.41 3.06
N LEU A 293 -5.34 14.74 4.32
CA LEU A 293 -6.32 14.07 5.18
C LEU A 293 -7.45 15.01 5.58
N ASN A 294 -8.65 14.48 5.57
CA ASN A 294 -9.85 15.11 6.10
C ASN A 294 -10.62 14.09 6.95
N ALA A 295 -10.66 14.30 8.26
CA ALA A 295 -11.28 13.37 9.19
C ALA A 295 -12.77 13.10 8.88
N GLU A 296 -13.51 14.10 8.39
CA GLU A 296 -14.93 13.96 8.04
C GLU A 296 -15.18 13.08 6.80
N LYS A 297 -14.14 12.91 5.97
CA LYS A 297 -14.21 12.09 4.75
C LYS A 297 -13.67 10.68 4.94
N MET A 298 -13.20 10.35 6.14
CA MET A 298 -12.68 8.99 6.40
C MET A 298 -13.81 7.98 6.46
N VAL A 299 -13.59 6.85 5.83
CA VAL A 299 -14.43 5.67 5.93
C VAL A 299 -13.94 4.84 7.10
N THR A 300 -14.89 4.39 7.93
CA THR A 300 -14.63 3.43 9.02
C THR A 300 -15.30 2.11 8.68
N VAL A 301 -14.54 1.03 8.65
CA VAL A 301 -15.07 -0.34 8.52
C VAL A 301 -14.81 -1.10 9.80
N ILE A 302 -15.85 -1.76 10.31
CA ILE A 302 -15.82 -2.55 11.56
C ILE A 302 -16.34 -3.93 11.23
N VAL A 303 -15.54 -4.96 11.45
CA VAL A 303 -15.94 -6.37 11.29
C VAL A 303 -15.86 -7.05 12.64
N GLY A 304 -16.97 -7.66 13.07
CA GLY A 304 -17.04 -8.35 14.36
C GLY A 304 -17.65 -7.52 15.49
N GLN A 305 -18.47 -6.55 15.16
CA GLN A 305 -19.28 -5.81 16.16
C GLN A 305 -20.65 -6.46 16.31
#